data_71b0da5c8c6c4e87ba2087e7dbb3dc8d
#
_entry.id   71b0da5c8c6c4e87ba2087e7dbb3dc8d
#
_cell.length_a   1.000
_cell.length_b   1.000
_cell.length_c   1.000
_cell.angle_alpha   90.00
_cell.angle_beta   90.00
_cell.angle_gamma   90.00
#
_symmetry.space_group_name_H-M   'P 1'
#
loop_
_entity.id
_entity.type
_entity.pdbx_description
1 polymer ?
#
loop_
_entity_poly.entity_id
_entity_poly.type
_entity_poly.pdbx_seq_one_letter_code
_entity_poly.pdbx_strand_id
1 'polypeptide(L)'
;PLTDPLTLLQSVAAGHWPITTLWLGAGLVLLGYWLVGGRVFCSWVCPVNLVTDAAAWLRARLGLKGNGQFNRNTRYWLLAMVLVAPAITGVLVWELVNPVSLAMRGLLFGMGAGWGLLVALFLFDLFVVERGWCGHLCPVGAFYALVNRVGFIKISAKGRERCSNCMDCYAVCPERPILRGPVHGARRGHGPLIVAQECTNCGR
;
A
#
# COMPACT_ATOMS: atom_id res chain seq x y z
N PRO A 1 11.47 12.42 5.02
CA PRO A 1 10.17 12.09 5.62
C PRO A 1 9.21 13.28 5.58
N LEU A 2 9.69 14.53 5.66
CA LEU A 2 8.85 15.73 5.73
C LEU A 2 8.08 16.08 4.43
N THR A 3 8.40 15.48 3.31
CA THR A 3 7.72 15.66 2.02
C THR A 3 6.60 14.65 1.79
N ASP A 4 6.34 13.74 2.75
CA ASP A 4 5.25 12.78 2.68
C ASP A 4 3.89 13.51 2.90
N PRO A 5 2.96 13.44 1.94
CA PRO A 5 1.66 14.10 2.05
C PRO A 5 0.84 13.66 3.27
N LEU A 6 0.95 12.39 3.68
CA LEU A 6 0.26 11.88 4.84
C LEU A 6 0.79 12.50 6.14
N THR A 7 2.12 12.60 6.27
CA THR A 7 2.76 13.25 7.43
C THR A 7 2.41 14.74 7.50
N LEU A 8 2.33 15.40 6.34
CA LEU A 8 1.91 16.81 6.27
C LEU A 8 0.46 16.97 6.76
N LEU A 9 -0.48 16.11 6.34
CA LEU A 9 -1.86 16.13 6.80
C LEU A 9 -1.95 15.91 8.31
N GLN A 10 -1.14 15.01 8.86
CA GLN A 10 -1.07 14.79 10.32
C GLN A 10 -0.53 16.01 11.07
N SER A 11 0.49 16.69 10.52
CA SER A 11 1.03 17.91 11.11
C SER A 11 -0.02 19.03 11.18
N VAL A 12 -0.79 19.20 10.10
CA VAL A 12 -1.90 20.16 10.08
C VAL A 12 -3.00 19.77 11.08
N ALA A 13 -3.34 18.48 11.14
CA ALA A 13 -4.32 17.97 12.11
C ALA A 13 -3.88 18.17 13.57
N ALA A 14 -2.56 18.09 13.85
CA ALA A 14 -1.97 18.39 15.16
C ALA A 14 -1.89 19.89 15.47
N GLY A 15 -2.38 20.77 14.60
CA GLY A 15 -2.34 22.23 14.80
C GLY A 15 -1.00 22.88 14.46
N HIS A 16 -0.05 22.15 13.89
CA HIS A 16 1.24 22.69 13.47
C HIS A 16 1.17 23.10 11.99
N TRP A 17 1.30 24.38 11.70
CA TRP A 17 1.37 24.88 10.33
C TRP A 17 2.76 24.65 9.74
N PRO A 18 2.91 23.79 8.74
CA PRO A 18 4.20 23.53 8.12
C PRO A 18 4.63 24.70 7.23
N ILE A 19 5.95 24.86 7.07
CA ILE A 19 6.58 25.88 6.23
C ILE A 19 6.15 25.67 4.77
N THR A 20 6.04 26.74 3.99
CA THR A 20 5.60 26.74 2.57
C THR A 20 6.34 25.72 1.70
N THR A 21 7.63 25.48 1.97
CA THR A 21 8.45 24.50 1.25
C THR A 21 7.91 23.08 1.40
N LEU A 22 7.33 22.73 2.55
CA LEU A 22 6.75 21.40 2.80
C LEU A 22 5.46 21.19 1.99
N TRP A 23 4.66 22.25 1.84
CA TRP A 23 3.46 22.23 1.00
C TRP A 23 3.81 22.02 -0.47
N LEU A 24 4.84 22.71 -0.97
CA LEU A 24 5.33 22.52 -2.34
C LEU A 24 5.86 21.09 -2.55
N GLY A 25 6.66 20.57 -1.62
CA GLY A 25 7.19 19.20 -1.70
C GLY A 25 6.09 18.15 -1.69
N ALA A 26 5.15 18.24 -0.76
CA ALA A 26 4.02 17.31 -0.67
C ALA A 26 3.09 17.43 -1.89
N GLY A 27 2.87 18.63 -2.40
CA GLY A 27 2.09 18.88 -3.61
C GLY A 27 2.72 18.26 -4.85
N LEU A 28 4.03 18.38 -5.04
CA LEU A 28 4.76 17.73 -6.14
C LEU A 28 4.69 16.20 -6.05
N VAL A 29 4.84 15.64 -4.84
CA VAL A 29 4.74 14.20 -4.61
C VAL A 29 3.32 13.71 -4.92
N LEU A 30 2.29 14.40 -4.43
CA LEU A 30 0.89 14.08 -4.73
C LEU A 30 0.59 14.15 -6.22
N LEU A 31 1.05 15.19 -6.89
CA LEU A 31 0.87 15.37 -8.33
C LEU A 31 1.53 14.22 -9.11
N GLY A 32 2.77 13.87 -8.74
CA GLY A 32 3.48 12.76 -9.36
C GLY A 32 2.74 11.43 -9.22
N TYR A 33 2.28 11.10 -8.02
CA TYR A 33 1.52 9.86 -7.79
C TYR A 33 0.09 9.91 -8.36
N TRP A 34 -0.51 11.07 -8.48
CA TRP A 34 -1.79 11.22 -9.17
C TRP A 34 -1.68 10.97 -10.67
N LEU A 35 -0.59 11.43 -11.30
CA LEU A 35 -0.33 11.20 -12.73
C LEU A 35 0.00 9.73 -13.03
N VAL A 36 0.91 9.13 -12.26
CA VAL A 36 1.43 7.77 -12.53
C VAL A 36 0.52 6.67 -11.96
N GLY A 37 -0.27 7.00 -10.96
CA GLY A 37 -1.13 6.06 -10.23
C GLY A 37 -0.73 5.98 -8.74
N GLY A 38 -1.68 6.28 -7.86
CA GLY A 38 -1.42 6.56 -6.45
C GLY A 38 -0.66 5.49 -5.67
N ARG A 39 -0.83 4.19 -5.95
CA ARG A 39 -0.17 3.11 -5.19
C ARG A 39 1.19 2.67 -5.75
N VAL A 40 1.73 3.35 -6.75
CA VAL A 40 3.08 3.06 -7.29
C VAL A 40 4.15 3.19 -6.21
N PHE A 41 4.00 4.12 -5.26
CA PHE A 41 4.86 4.20 -4.08
C PHE A 41 5.00 2.85 -3.37
N CYS A 42 3.88 2.14 -3.16
CA CYS A 42 3.88 0.87 -2.43
C CYS A 42 4.64 -0.25 -3.15
N SER A 43 4.69 -0.24 -4.49
CA SER A 43 5.33 -1.31 -5.27
C SER A 43 6.77 -1.02 -5.67
N TRP A 44 7.17 0.26 -5.79
CA TRP A 44 8.47 0.64 -6.33
C TRP A 44 9.41 1.32 -5.34
N VAL A 45 8.87 2.03 -4.36
CA VAL A 45 9.66 2.88 -3.46
C VAL A 45 9.68 2.34 -2.03
N CYS A 46 8.60 1.70 -1.58
CA CYS A 46 8.46 1.28 -0.20
C CYS A 46 9.36 0.08 0.14
N PRO A 47 10.33 0.20 1.07
CA PRO A 47 11.22 -0.90 1.45
C PRO A 47 10.47 -2.03 2.17
N VAL A 48 9.35 -1.74 2.82
CA VAL A 48 8.52 -2.75 3.48
C VAL A 48 7.91 -3.73 2.47
N ASN A 49 7.69 -3.29 1.21
CA ASN A 49 7.21 -4.18 0.17
C ASN A 49 8.19 -5.33 -0.11
N LEU A 50 9.48 -5.08 -0.03
CA LEU A 50 10.49 -6.15 -0.20
C LEU A 50 10.35 -7.21 0.89
N VAL A 51 10.10 -6.78 2.13
CA VAL A 51 9.90 -7.68 3.28
C VAL A 51 8.63 -8.53 3.09
N THR A 52 7.53 -7.91 2.68
CA THR A 52 6.26 -8.61 2.45
C THR A 52 6.31 -9.53 1.22
N ASP A 53 7.03 -9.14 0.17
CA ASP A 53 7.26 -10.00 -1.01
C ASP A 53 8.13 -11.22 -0.65
N ALA A 54 9.18 -11.03 0.15
CA ALA A 54 10.02 -12.12 0.67
C ALA A 54 9.20 -13.10 1.53
N ALA A 55 8.34 -12.58 2.41
CA ALA A 55 7.43 -13.40 3.22
C ALA A 55 6.44 -14.20 2.34
N ALA A 56 5.85 -13.56 1.33
CA ALA A 56 4.93 -14.21 0.40
C ALA A 56 5.63 -15.29 -0.45
N TRP A 57 6.86 -15.05 -0.90
CA TRP A 57 7.67 -16.02 -1.62
C TRP A 57 7.99 -17.25 -0.73
N LEU A 58 8.44 -17.02 0.50
CA LEU A 58 8.74 -18.09 1.45
C LEU A 58 7.49 -18.90 1.80
N ARG A 59 6.36 -18.21 2.02
CA ARG A 59 5.06 -18.84 2.27
C ARG A 59 4.65 -19.77 1.12
N ALA A 60 4.81 -19.32 -0.13
CA ALA A 60 4.53 -20.16 -1.31
C ALA A 60 5.42 -21.40 -1.37
N ARG A 61 6.71 -21.25 -1.01
CA ARG A 61 7.66 -22.37 -0.94
C ARG A 61 7.33 -23.38 0.15
N LEU A 62 6.85 -22.92 1.31
CA LEU A 62 6.49 -23.76 2.46
C LEU A 62 5.07 -24.34 2.33
N GLY A 63 4.31 -23.96 1.30
CA GLY A 63 2.93 -24.43 1.11
C GLY A 63 1.96 -24.00 2.22
N LEU A 64 2.28 -22.94 2.96
CA LEU A 64 1.46 -22.46 4.07
C LEU A 64 0.17 -21.82 3.54
N LYS A 65 -0.95 -22.50 3.73
CA LYS A 65 -2.30 -21.99 3.45
C LYS A 65 -2.83 -21.26 4.68
N GLY A 66 -2.60 -19.95 4.76
CA GLY A 66 -3.18 -19.14 5.84
C GLY A 66 -4.64 -18.81 5.56
N ASN A 67 -5.49 -19.05 6.55
CA ASN A 67 -6.93 -18.78 6.49
C ASN A 67 -7.32 -17.37 7.00
N GLY A 68 -6.36 -16.50 7.32
CA GLY A 68 -6.67 -15.18 7.82
C GLY A 68 -7.33 -14.34 6.72
N GLN A 69 -8.59 -13.98 6.90
CA GLN A 69 -9.30 -13.02 6.06
C GLN A 69 -9.53 -11.76 6.87
N PHE A 70 -8.70 -10.74 6.65
CA PHE A 70 -8.98 -9.42 7.17
C PHE A 70 -9.89 -8.65 6.21
N ASN A 71 -10.81 -7.88 6.78
CA ASN A 71 -11.65 -7.00 5.99
C ASN A 71 -10.78 -5.88 5.40
N ARG A 72 -10.88 -5.64 4.10
CA ARG A 72 -10.13 -4.56 3.41
C ARG A 72 -10.47 -3.16 3.91
N ASN A 73 -11.64 -2.99 4.51
CA ASN A 73 -12.06 -1.72 5.08
C ASN A 73 -11.26 -1.35 6.34
N THR A 74 -10.62 -2.33 7.01
CA THR A 74 -9.81 -2.09 8.22
C THR A 74 -8.73 -1.03 7.99
N ARG A 75 -8.08 -1.01 6.83
CA ARG A 75 -7.05 0.00 6.51
C ARG A 75 -7.60 1.43 6.44
N TYR A 76 -8.86 1.62 6.02
CA TYR A 76 -9.49 2.94 5.97
C TYR A 76 -9.86 3.43 7.37
N TRP A 77 -10.27 2.51 8.26
CA TRP A 77 -10.47 2.81 9.67
C TRP A 77 -9.15 3.19 10.36
N LEU A 78 -8.08 2.45 10.07
CA LEU A 78 -6.74 2.78 10.55
C LEU A 78 -6.26 4.14 10.00
N LEU A 79 -6.52 4.44 8.74
CA LEU A 79 -6.21 5.76 8.17
C LEU A 79 -6.96 6.88 8.89
N ALA A 80 -8.26 6.70 9.14
CA ALA A 80 -9.06 7.67 9.89
C ALA A 80 -8.50 7.85 11.31
N MET A 81 -8.17 6.77 12.01
CA MET A 81 -7.57 6.80 13.34
C MET A 81 -6.22 7.54 13.35
N VAL A 82 -5.37 7.27 12.35
CA VAL A 82 -4.05 7.91 12.19
C VAL A 82 -4.16 9.41 11.89
N LEU A 83 -5.25 9.87 11.28
CA LEU A 83 -5.51 11.29 11.04
C LEU A 83 -6.15 11.99 12.25
N VAL A 84 -6.99 11.29 13.00
CA VAL A 84 -7.69 11.84 14.18
C VAL A 84 -6.77 11.87 15.42
N ALA A 85 -5.93 10.87 15.61
CA ALA A 85 -5.05 10.77 16.76
C ALA A 85 -4.15 12.01 16.95
N PRO A 86 -3.49 12.57 15.91
CA PRO A 86 -2.72 13.81 16.04
C PRO A 86 -3.55 15.02 16.46
N ALA A 87 -4.80 15.12 16.04
CA ALA A 87 -5.69 16.21 16.43
C ALA A 87 -6.02 16.21 17.94
N ILE A 88 -6.02 15.02 18.56
CA ILE A 88 -6.30 14.85 19.98
C ILE A 88 -5.02 14.96 20.82
N THR A 89 -3.94 14.33 20.36
CA THR A 89 -2.69 14.21 21.14
C THR A 89 -1.68 15.31 20.87
N GLY A 90 -1.80 16.05 19.75
CA GLY A 90 -0.81 17.01 19.30
C GLY A 90 0.52 16.39 18.81
N VAL A 91 0.61 15.06 18.76
CA VAL A 91 1.84 14.33 18.40
C VAL A 91 1.62 13.47 17.17
N LEU A 92 2.63 13.36 16.31
CA LEU A 92 2.62 12.50 15.12
C LEU A 92 2.79 11.02 15.51
N VAL A 93 1.74 10.42 16.08
CA VAL A 93 1.76 9.05 16.63
C VAL A 93 2.16 8.02 15.57
N TRP A 94 1.70 8.19 14.34
CA TRP A 94 2.02 7.26 13.25
C TRP A 94 3.52 7.22 12.92
N GLU A 95 4.22 8.34 13.01
CA GLU A 95 5.64 8.39 12.68
C GLU A 95 6.50 7.53 13.63
N LEU A 96 6.03 7.31 14.86
CA LEU A 96 6.70 6.44 15.83
C LEU A 96 6.60 4.95 15.48
N VAL A 97 5.53 4.55 14.79
CA VAL A 97 5.22 3.14 14.46
C VAL A 97 5.36 2.87 12.96
N ASN A 98 5.63 3.90 12.17
CA ASN A 98 5.72 3.79 10.72
C ASN A 98 6.91 2.91 10.29
N PRO A 99 6.66 1.69 9.76
CA PRO A 99 7.73 0.77 9.40
C PRO A 99 8.58 1.29 8.23
N VAL A 100 8.04 2.17 7.39
CA VAL A 100 8.77 2.79 6.28
C VAL A 100 9.84 3.75 6.83
N SER A 101 9.45 4.64 7.76
CA SER A 101 10.37 5.57 8.41
C SER A 101 11.40 4.83 9.25
N LEU A 102 10.99 3.79 9.97
CA LEU A 102 11.91 2.96 10.78
C LEU A 102 12.90 2.20 9.90
N ALA A 103 12.46 1.63 8.79
CA ALA A 103 13.34 0.96 7.84
C ALA A 103 14.36 1.91 7.20
N MET A 104 13.91 3.11 6.79
CA MET A 104 14.80 4.14 6.21
C MET A 104 15.81 4.66 7.23
N ARG A 105 15.37 4.96 8.45
CA ARG A 105 16.27 5.38 9.54
C ARG A 105 17.26 4.27 9.91
N GLY A 106 16.79 3.03 9.93
CA GLY A 106 17.63 1.88 10.20
C GLY A 106 18.74 1.68 9.17
N LEU A 107 18.45 1.91 7.90
CA LEU A 107 19.44 1.86 6.80
C LEU A 107 20.51 2.95 6.94
N LEU A 108 20.13 4.15 7.39
CA LEU A 108 21.02 5.32 7.47
C LEU A 108 21.83 5.36 8.77
N PHE A 109 21.24 5.01 9.89
CA PHE A 109 21.79 5.22 11.23
C PHE A 109 22.06 3.93 12.02
N GLY A 110 21.83 2.77 11.38
CA GLY A 110 21.90 1.49 12.06
C GLY A 110 20.55 1.08 12.66
N MET A 111 20.24 -0.20 12.54
CA MET A 111 18.92 -0.74 12.84
C MET A 111 18.75 -1.17 14.31
N GLY A 112 18.61 -0.26 15.25
CA GLY A 112 18.25 -0.58 16.62
C GLY A 112 16.91 -1.36 16.76
N ALA A 113 15.94 -0.80 17.48
CA ALA A 113 14.61 -1.40 17.69
C ALA A 113 13.79 -1.62 16.39
N GLY A 114 14.14 -0.96 15.27
CA GLY A 114 13.47 -1.11 13.97
C GLY A 114 13.50 -2.54 13.41
N TRP A 115 14.55 -3.32 13.71
CA TRP A 115 14.63 -4.73 13.33
C TRP A 115 13.48 -5.57 13.90
N GLY A 116 13.15 -5.35 15.17
CA GLY A 116 12.06 -6.07 15.83
C GLY A 116 10.73 -5.90 15.11
N LEU A 117 10.41 -4.67 14.69
CA LEU A 117 9.17 -4.39 13.96
C LEU A 117 9.18 -5.03 12.57
N LEU A 118 10.29 -4.94 11.83
CA LEU A 118 10.38 -5.55 10.49
C LEU A 118 10.28 -7.08 10.55
N VAL A 119 10.92 -7.71 11.55
CA VAL A 119 10.81 -9.15 11.78
C VAL A 119 9.38 -9.52 12.18
N ALA A 120 8.73 -8.74 13.05
CA ALA A 120 7.34 -8.97 13.44
C ALA A 120 6.39 -8.87 12.22
N LEU A 121 6.59 -7.90 11.34
CA LEU A 121 5.84 -7.77 10.09
C LEU A 121 6.08 -8.95 9.14
N PHE A 122 7.34 -9.38 9.00
CA PHE A 122 7.69 -10.54 8.20
C PHE A 122 7.00 -11.82 8.71
N LEU A 123 7.04 -12.06 10.01
CA LEU A 123 6.40 -13.21 10.65
C LEU A 123 4.86 -13.12 10.54
N PHE A 124 4.30 -11.94 10.70
CA PHE A 124 2.87 -11.71 10.53
C PHE A 124 2.41 -12.06 9.09
N ASP A 125 3.11 -11.56 8.08
CA ASP A 125 2.78 -11.84 6.68
C ASP A 125 3.06 -13.32 6.31
N LEU A 126 4.05 -13.94 6.94
CA LEU A 126 4.40 -15.35 6.72
C LEU A 126 3.34 -16.29 7.31
N PHE A 127 2.90 -16.09 8.54
CA PHE A 127 2.06 -17.05 9.27
C PHE A 127 0.58 -16.71 9.27
N VAL A 128 0.20 -15.42 9.33
CA VAL A 128 -1.19 -15.02 9.52
C VAL A 128 -1.90 -14.79 8.19
N VAL A 129 -1.50 -13.79 7.42
CA VAL A 129 -2.16 -13.41 6.16
C VAL A 129 -1.15 -13.04 5.11
N GLU A 130 -1.26 -13.61 3.91
CA GLU A 130 -0.42 -13.24 2.78
C GLU A 130 -0.59 -11.74 2.47
N ARG A 131 0.52 -10.98 2.58
CA ARG A 131 0.56 -9.52 2.39
C ARG A 131 -0.44 -8.76 3.27
N GLY A 132 -0.67 -9.26 4.49
CA GLY A 132 -1.66 -8.73 5.42
C GLY A 132 -1.39 -7.27 5.79
N TRP A 133 -0.12 -6.92 6.00
CA TRP A 133 0.25 -5.54 6.31
C TRP A 133 -0.09 -4.58 5.16
N CYS A 134 0.50 -4.80 3.99
CA CYS A 134 0.33 -3.89 2.85
C CYS A 134 -1.10 -3.87 2.28
N GLY A 135 -1.79 -5.00 2.30
CA GLY A 135 -3.13 -5.13 1.75
C GLY A 135 -4.26 -4.69 2.69
N HIS A 136 -4.08 -4.82 4.01
CA HIS A 136 -5.19 -4.72 4.97
C HIS A 136 -4.96 -3.75 6.13
N LEU A 137 -3.72 -3.51 6.54
CA LEU A 137 -3.41 -2.72 7.74
C LEU A 137 -2.75 -1.38 7.44
N CYS A 138 -1.96 -1.25 6.37
CA CYS A 138 -1.16 -0.07 6.10
C CYS A 138 -2.03 1.17 5.78
N PRO A 139 -2.03 2.24 6.61
CA PRO A 139 -2.79 3.45 6.36
C PRO A 139 -2.21 4.27 5.19
N VAL A 140 -0.89 4.21 4.97
CA VAL A 140 -0.24 4.85 3.80
C VAL A 140 -0.77 4.22 2.50
N GLY A 141 -0.91 2.89 2.47
CA GLY A 141 -1.52 2.18 1.36
C GLY A 141 -2.98 2.55 1.12
N ALA A 142 -3.75 2.81 2.19
CA ALA A 142 -5.12 3.31 2.10
C ALA A 142 -5.18 4.74 1.53
N PHE A 143 -4.30 5.63 2.00
CA PHE A 143 -4.20 7.00 1.52
C PHE A 143 -3.91 7.04 0.01
N TYR A 144 -2.87 6.34 -0.44
CA TYR A 144 -2.55 6.28 -1.87
C TYR A 144 -3.60 5.53 -2.71
N ALA A 145 -4.37 4.61 -2.13
CA ALA A 145 -5.50 4.01 -2.81
C ALA A 145 -6.62 5.04 -3.09
N LEU A 146 -6.86 5.97 -2.17
CA LEU A 146 -7.80 7.07 -2.40
C LEU A 146 -7.32 8.02 -3.50
N VAL A 147 -6.03 8.36 -3.51
CA VAL A 147 -5.42 9.15 -4.58
C VAL A 147 -5.56 8.43 -5.94
N ASN A 148 -5.33 7.10 -5.98
CA ASN A 148 -5.45 6.29 -7.19
C ASN A 148 -6.87 6.23 -7.76
N ARG A 149 -7.90 6.50 -6.96
CA ARG A 149 -9.28 6.56 -7.44
C ARG A 149 -9.46 7.56 -8.59
N VAL A 150 -8.74 8.67 -8.50
CA VAL A 150 -8.76 9.78 -9.47
C VAL A 150 -7.53 9.74 -10.40
N GLY A 151 -6.64 8.75 -10.27
CA GLY A 151 -5.40 8.61 -11.03
C GLY A 151 -5.64 8.47 -12.54
N PHE A 152 -4.71 9.03 -13.32
CA PHE A 152 -4.81 9.12 -14.78
C PHE A 152 -4.49 7.79 -15.47
N ILE A 153 -3.41 7.11 -15.04
CA ILE A 153 -2.95 5.87 -15.66
C ILE A 153 -3.66 4.69 -15.02
N LYS A 154 -4.40 3.95 -15.85
CA LYS A 154 -5.10 2.72 -15.43
C LYS A 154 -4.71 1.56 -16.32
N ILE A 155 -4.53 0.39 -15.73
CA ILE A 155 -4.19 -0.85 -16.45
C ILE A 155 -5.46 -1.44 -17.06
N SER A 156 -5.34 -2.00 -18.28
CA SER A 156 -6.44 -2.59 -19.02
C SER A 156 -6.12 -4.00 -19.48
N ALA A 157 -7.06 -4.92 -19.29
CA ALA A 157 -7.03 -6.29 -19.79
C ALA A 157 -7.64 -6.39 -21.20
N LYS A 158 -7.19 -5.57 -22.16
CA LYS A 158 -7.74 -5.55 -23.54
C LYS A 158 -7.67 -6.91 -24.24
N GLY A 159 -6.66 -7.75 -23.93
CA GLY A 159 -6.48 -9.07 -24.53
C GLY A 159 -7.25 -10.21 -23.86
N ARG A 160 -8.22 -9.93 -22.97
CA ARG A 160 -8.96 -10.96 -22.21
C ARG A 160 -9.70 -11.98 -23.06
N GLU A 161 -10.03 -11.66 -24.31
CA GLU A 161 -10.67 -12.58 -25.26
C GLU A 161 -9.77 -13.76 -25.65
N ARG A 162 -8.45 -13.55 -25.59
CA ARG A 162 -7.42 -14.58 -25.85
C ARG A 162 -6.97 -15.30 -24.59
N CYS A 163 -7.71 -15.15 -23.47
CA CYS A 163 -7.31 -15.71 -22.19
C CYS A 163 -7.43 -17.24 -22.21
N SER A 164 -6.30 -17.93 -22.01
CA SER A 164 -6.19 -19.39 -21.90
C SER A 164 -6.54 -19.94 -20.51
N ASN A 165 -6.90 -19.07 -19.55
CA ASN A 165 -7.13 -19.42 -18.13
C ASN A 165 -5.92 -20.06 -17.42
N CYS A 166 -4.69 -19.74 -17.83
CA CYS A 166 -3.46 -20.26 -17.21
C CYS A 166 -3.26 -19.81 -15.74
N MET A 167 -3.99 -18.78 -15.28
CA MET A 167 -3.92 -18.20 -13.92
C MET A 167 -2.59 -17.52 -13.56
N ASP A 168 -1.65 -17.35 -14.48
CA ASP A 168 -0.36 -16.71 -14.23
C ASP A 168 -0.51 -15.25 -13.77
N CYS A 169 -1.46 -14.52 -14.33
CA CYS A 169 -1.77 -13.16 -13.91
C CYS A 169 -2.20 -13.07 -12.43
N TYR A 170 -2.86 -14.12 -11.90
CA TYR A 170 -3.23 -14.19 -10.48
C TYR A 170 -2.04 -14.57 -9.60
N ALA A 171 -1.10 -15.37 -10.11
CA ALA A 171 0.10 -15.74 -9.39
C ALA A 171 1.04 -14.54 -9.18
N VAL A 172 1.15 -13.68 -10.21
CA VAL A 172 2.04 -12.51 -10.21
C VAL A 172 1.41 -11.30 -9.49
N CYS A 173 0.08 -11.14 -9.56
CA CYS A 173 -0.60 -9.97 -9.00
C CYS A 173 -0.61 -9.98 -7.46
N PRO A 174 -0.10 -8.92 -6.79
CA PRO A 174 -0.16 -8.80 -5.34
C PRO A 174 -1.60 -8.68 -4.81
N GLU A 175 -2.51 -8.14 -5.61
CA GLU A 175 -3.91 -7.88 -5.25
C GLU A 175 -4.85 -8.71 -6.14
N ARG A 176 -4.78 -10.03 -6.02
CA ARG A 176 -5.53 -11.00 -6.85
C ARG A 176 -7.03 -10.69 -7.05
N PRO A 177 -7.80 -10.25 -6.02
CA PRO A 177 -9.24 -10.02 -6.19
C PRO A 177 -9.63 -8.95 -7.21
N ILE A 178 -8.74 -7.99 -7.50
CA ILE A 178 -9.03 -6.92 -8.46
C ILE A 178 -9.08 -7.42 -9.92
N LEU A 179 -8.47 -8.58 -10.20
CA LEU A 179 -8.42 -9.17 -11.54
C LEU A 179 -9.71 -9.90 -11.92
N ARG A 180 -10.54 -10.30 -10.95
CA ARG A 180 -11.75 -11.10 -11.22
C ARG A 180 -12.73 -10.43 -12.20
N GLY A 181 -12.99 -9.13 -12.00
CA GLY A 181 -13.87 -8.37 -12.88
C GLY A 181 -13.29 -8.20 -14.30
N PRO A 182 -12.12 -7.54 -14.44
CA PRO A 182 -11.53 -7.24 -15.75
C PRO A 182 -11.16 -8.46 -16.58
N VAL A 183 -10.71 -9.56 -15.97
CA VAL A 183 -10.24 -10.76 -16.68
C VAL A 183 -11.40 -11.71 -16.98
N HIS A 184 -12.18 -12.10 -15.97
CA HIS A 184 -13.22 -13.13 -16.09
C HIS A 184 -14.66 -12.60 -16.08
N GLY A 185 -14.84 -11.29 -15.89
CA GLY A 185 -16.17 -10.67 -15.77
C GLY A 185 -16.80 -10.22 -17.09
N ALA A 186 -16.26 -10.60 -18.26
CA ALA A 186 -16.80 -10.19 -19.56
C ALA A 186 -18.28 -10.56 -19.72
N ARG A 187 -18.66 -11.77 -19.32
CA ARG A 187 -20.06 -12.26 -19.39
C ARG A 187 -21.01 -11.51 -18.45
N ARG A 188 -20.50 -10.82 -17.44
CA ARG A 188 -21.26 -10.02 -16.44
C ARG A 188 -21.24 -8.52 -16.75
N GLY A 189 -20.80 -8.12 -17.95
CA GLY A 189 -20.75 -6.72 -18.38
C GLY A 189 -19.59 -5.90 -17.76
N HIS A 190 -18.63 -6.54 -17.05
CA HIS A 190 -17.48 -5.82 -16.54
C HIS A 190 -16.53 -5.39 -17.66
N GLY A 191 -16.18 -4.10 -17.68
CA GLY A 191 -15.20 -3.56 -18.63
C GLY A 191 -13.80 -4.18 -18.47
N PRO A 192 -12.92 -4.06 -19.47
CA PRO A 192 -11.54 -4.56 -19.38
C PRO A 192 -10.64 -3.69 -18.52
N LEU A 193 -11.09 -2.51 -18.08
CA LEU A 193 -10.32 -1.58 -17.26
C LEU A 193 -10.26 -2.05 -15.80
N ILE A 194 -9.06 -2.03 -15.23
CA ILE A 194 -8.85 -2.23 -13.79
C ILE A 194 -9.08 -0.88 -13.10
N VAL A 195 -10.35 -0.62 -12.73
CA VAL A 195 -10.75 0.62 -12.05
C VAL A 195 -10.53 0.53 -10.53
N ALA A 196 -10.05 -0.61 -10.04
CA ALA A 196 -9.89 -0.84 -8.62
C ALA A 196 -8.83 0.10 -8.01
N GLN A 197 -9.20 0.75 -6.91
CA GLN A 197 -8.33 1.66 -6.14
C GLN A 197 -7.09 0.94 -5.60
N GLU A 198 -7.20 -0.37 -5.42
CA GLU A 198 -6.15 -1.23 -4.90
C GLU A 198 -5.05 -1.58 -5.92
N CYS A 199 -5.21 -1.23 -7.19
CA CYS A 199 -4.16 -1.50 -8.18
C CYS A 199 -2.88 -0.74 -7.81
N THR A 200 -1.77 -1.47 -7.75
CA THR A 200 -0.45 -0.92 -7.38
C THR A 200 0.38 -0.48 -8.58
N ASN A 201 -0.11 -0.65 -9.80
CA ASN A 201 0.61 -0.38 -11.05
C ASN A 201 2.04 -0.96 -11.02
N CYS A 202 2.18 -2.19 -10.49
CA CYS A 202 3.49 -2.80 -10.20
C CYS A 202 4.30 -3.17 -11.45
N GLY A 203 3.68 -3.26 -12.62
CA GLY A 203 4.36 -3.63 -13.88
C GLY A 203 4.78 -5.10 -13.99
N ARG A 204 4.26 -5.98 -13.11
CA ARG A 204 4.55 -7.43 -13.10
C ARG A 204 3.69 -8.20 -14.08
#